data_c8c0f9f11c9a51eb4b6ae81ff4fff38b
#
_entry.id   c8c0f9f11c9a51eb4b6ae81ff4fff38b
#
_cell.length_a   1.000
_cell.length_b   1.000
_cell.length_c   1.000
_cell.angle_alpha   90.00
_cell.angle_beta   90.00
_cell.angle_gamma   90.00
#
_symmetry.space_group_name_H-M   'P 1'
#
loop_
_entity.id
_entity.type
_entity.pdbx_description
1 polymer ?
#
loop_
_entity_poly.entity_id
_entity_poly.type
_entity_poly.pdbx_seq_one_letter_code
_entity_poly.pdbx_strand_id
1 'polypeptide(L)'
;MSTAPSKAEEIIAVLRSEILRGQYRPGERLPSERDLAARFGSNRGAIREAIKKLEQLGIVAVAPGGVRVLPVEEATLEVLGYLLE
;
A
#
# COMPACT_ATOMS: atom_id res chain seq x y z
N MET A 1 -4.92 2.77 27.20
CA MET A 1 -3.94 2.52 26.15
C MET A 1 -4.44 3.02 24.81
N SER A 2 -3.56 3.58 24.02
CA SER A 2 -3.95 4.04 22.72
C SER A 2 -4.16 2.87 21.78
N THR A 3 -5.29 2.85 21.09
CA THR A 3 -5.55 1.87 20.04
C THR A 3 -5.41 2.49 18.66
N ALA A 4 -4.92 3.74 18.60
CA ALA A 4 -4.73 4.42 17.33
C ALA A 4 -3.67 3.69 16.49
N PRO A 5 -3.90 3.51 15.18
CA PRO A 5 -2.90 2.89 14.33
C PRO A 5 -1.65 3.74 14.24
N SER A 6 -0.50 3.10 14.00
CA SER A 6 0.72 3.82 13.72
C SER A 6 0.59 4.56 12.40
N LYS A 7 1.52 5.50 12.15
CA LYS A 7 1.49 6.24 10.88
C LYS A 7 1.63 5.29 9.70
N ALA A 8 2.52 4.30 9.81
CA ALA A 8 2.68 3.31 8.75
C ALA A 8 1.38 2.54 8.51
N GLU A 9 0.67 2.16 9.56
CA GLU A 9 -0.59 1.45 9.43
C GLU A 9 -1.65 2.29 8.72
N GLU A 10 -1.71 3.59 9.03
CA GLU A 10 -2.61 4.51 8.32
C GLU A 10 -2.29 4.56 6.83
N ILE A 11 -1.00 4.67 6.50
CA ILE A 11 -0.55 4.73 5.12
C ILE A 11 -0.90 3.44 4.38
N ILE A 12 -0.65 2.29 5.01
CA ILE A 12 -1.00 0.98 4.44
C ILE A 12 -2.49 0.92 4.12
N ALA A 13 -3.33 1.31 5.07
CA ALA A 13 -4.77 1.23 4.90
C ALA A 13 -5.25 2.12 3.75
N VAL A 14 -4.74 3.34 3.66
CA VAL A 14 -5.14 4.28 2.62
C VAL A 14 -4.69 3.79 1.25
N LEU A 15 -3.40 3.46 1.11
CA LEU A 15 -2.86 3.02 -0.18
C LEU A 15 -3.51 1.71 -0.65
N ARG A 16 -3.68 0.76 0.26
CA ARG A 16 -4.35 -0.50 -0.07
C ARG A 16 -5.76 -0.23 -0.60
N SER A 17 -6.51 0.62 0.08
CA SER A 17 -7.86 0.98 -0.34
C SER A 17 -7.86 1.61 -1.73
N GLU A 18 -6.95 2.54 -1.97
CA GLU A 18 -6.86 3.22 -3.26
C GLU A 18 -6.53 2.25 -4.39
N ILE A 19 -5.60 1.34 -4.14
CA ILE A 19 -5.21 0.34 -5.13
C ILE A 19 -6.37 -0.61 -5.43
N LEU A 20 -7.03 -1.10 -4.39
CA LEU A 20 -8.15 -2.03 -4.56
C LEU A 20 -9.36 -1.39 -5.23
N ARG A 21 -9.51 -0.07 -5.08
CA ARG A 21 -10.58 0.66 -5.75
C ARG A 21 -10.24 1.04 -7.19
N GLY A 22 -9.04 0.70 -7.65
CA GLY A 22 -8.63 0.99 -9.01
C GLY A 22 -8.12 2.40 -9.25
N GLN A 23 -7.80 3.14 -8.20
CA GLN A 23 -7.23 4.48 -8.36
C GLN A 23 -5.81 4.42 -8.90
N TYR A 24 -5.12 3.30 -8.70
CA TYR A 24 -3.85 2.99 -9.34
C TYR A 24 -4.05 1.72 -10.15
N ARG A 25 -3.69 1.76 -11.43
CA ARG A 25 -3.85 0.62 -12.32
C ARG A 25 -2.71 -0.39 -12.14
N PRO A 26 -2.95 -1.67 -12.44
CA PRO A 26 -1.86 -2.64 -12.46
C PRO A 26 -0.71 -2.17 -13.35
N GLY A 27 0.51 -2.27 -12.85
CA GLY A 27 1.70 -1.82 -13.54
C GLY A 27 2.01 -0.34 -13.36
N GLU A 28 1.08 0.43 -12.84
CA GLU A 28 1.29 1.85 -12.59
C GLU A 28 2.27 2.03 -11.44
N ARG A 29 3.14 3.03 -11.55
CA ARG A 29 4.10 3.34 -10.50
C ARG A 29 3.43 4.22 -9.44
N LEU A 30 3.66 3.88 -8.17
CA LEU A 30 3.23 4.74 -7.07
C LEU A 30 4.07 6.01 -7.05
N PRO A 31 3.55 7.09 -6.44
CA PRO A 31 4.37 8.28 -6.19
C PRO A 31 5.63 7.91 -5.41
N SER A 32 6.66 8.74 -5.51
CA SER A 32 7.92 8.50 -4.80
C SER A 32 7.72 8.53 -3.29
N GLU A 33 8.69 7.97 -2.55
CA GLU A 33 8.68 8.05 -1.09
C GLU A 33 8.55 9.50 -0.62
N ARG A 34 9.26 10.40 -1.29
CA ARG A 34 9.22 11.81 -0.95
C ARG A 34 7.82 12.38 -1.11
N ASP A 35 7.18 12.08 -2.24
CA ASP A 35 5.84 12.59 -2.51
C ASP A 35 4.82 11.98 -1.56
N LEU A 36 4.94 10.70 -1.27
CA LEU A 36 4.06 10.04 -0.31
C LEU A 36 4.26 10.59 1.10
N ALA A 37 5.52 10.85 1.49
CA ALA A 37 5.79 11.44 2.79
C ALA A 37 5.14 12.81 2.92
N ALA A 38 5.22 13.62 1.87
CA ALA A 38 4.56 14.93 1.85
C ALA A 38 3.05 14.80 1.93
N ARG A 39 2.48 13.86 1.15
CA ARG A 39 1.03 13.65 1.13
C ARG A 39 0.49 13.24 2.49
N PHE A 40 1.18 12.33 3.16
CA PHE A 40 0.71 11.79 4.44
C PHE A 40 1.23 12.57 5.66
N GLY A 41 2.03 13.59 5.44
CA GLY A 41 2.62 14.34 6.55
C GLY A 41 3.48 13.44 7.44
N SER A 42 4.27 12.56 6.83
CA SER A 42 5.09 11.59 7.56
C SER A 42 6.53 11.64 7.10
N ASN A 43 7.40 10.86 7.78
CA ASN A 43 8.79 10.72 7.36
C ASN A 43 8.92 9.56 6.36
N ARG A 44 10.07 9.47 5.69
CA ARG A 44 10.32 8.43 4.71
C ARG A 44 10.36 7.04 5.32
N GLY A 45 10.78 6.94 6.59
CA GLY A 45 10.82 5.66 7.28
C GLY A 45 9.45 5.01 7.37
N ALA A 46 8.43 5.80 7.72
CA ALA A 46 7.07 5.29 7.79
C ALA A 46 6.56 4.88 6.41
N ILE A 47 6.92 5.63 5.36
CA ILE A 47 6.56 5.28 3.99
C ILE A 47 7.21 3.96 3.57
N ARG A 48 8.51 3.80 3.83
CA ARG A 48 9.22 2.56 3.51
C ARG A 48 8.62 1.36 4.22
N GLU A 49 8.29 1.53 5.50
CA GLU A 49 7.67 0.48 6.27
C GLU A 49 6.32 0.09 5.68
N ALA A 50 5.51 1.07 5.29
CA ALA A 50 4.22 0.82 4.67
C ALA A 50 4.37 0.09 3.33
N ILE A 51 5.30 0.53 2.48
CA ILE A 51 5.55 -0.09 1.19
C ILE A 51 6.03 -1.52 1.36
N LYS A 52 6.91 -1.76 2.32
CA LYS A 52 7.39 -3.11 2.60
C LYS A 52 6.24 -4.04 2.98
N LYS A 53 5.29 -3.54 3.77
CA LYS A 53 4.13 -4.32 4.15
C LYS A 53 3.22 -4.60 2.95
N LEU A 54 3.00 -3.59 2.10
CA LEU A 54 2.21 -3.78 0.89
C LEU A 54 2.87 -4.78 -0.06
N GLU A 55 4.22 -4.79 -0.11
CA GLU A 55 4.95 -5.77 -0.89
C GLU A 55 4.74 -7.18 -0.34
N GLN A 56 4.81 -7.33 0.97
CA GLN A 56 4.58 -8.62 1.62
C GLN A 56 3.16 -9.15 1.36
N LEU A 57 2.20 -8.23 1.24
CA LEU A 57 0.83 -8.60 0.94
C LEU A 57 0.59 -8.88 -0.55
N GLY A 58 1.60 -8.71 -1.40
CA GLY A 58 1.46 -8.96 -2.82
C GLY A 58 0.72 -7.88 -3.58
N ILE A 59 0.60 -6.69 -3.00
CA ILE A 59 -0.16 -5.59 -3.59
C ILE A 59 0.73 -4.73 -4.48
N VAL A 60 2.01 -4.61 -4.13
CA VAL A 60 2.98 -3.85 -4.91
C VAL A 60 4.27 -4.65 -5.04
N ALA A 61 5.09 -4.26 -6.02
CA ALA A 61 6.43 -4.79 -6.21
C ALA A 61 7.42 -3.64 -6.23
N VAL A 62 8.50 -3.78 -5.45
CA VAL A 62 9.60 -2.81 -5.46
C VAL A 62 10.56 -3.22 -6.55
N ALA A 63 10.87 -2.29 -7.44
CA ALA A 63 11.74 -2.55 -8.58
C ALA A 63 12.69 -1.36 -8.77
N PRO A 64 13.78 -1.55 -9.55
CA PRO A 64 14.59 -0.42 -9.93
C PRO A 64 13.72 0.62 -10.64
N GLY A 65 13.80 1.86 -10.20
CA GLY A 65 12.99 2.93 -10.75
C GLY A 65 11.68 3.18 -10.03
N GLY A 66 11.33 2.39 -9.02
CA GLY A 66 10.18 2.69 -8.17
C GLY A 66 9.33 1.50 -7.78
N VAL A 67 8.19 1.80 -7.18
CA VAL A 67 7.24 0.81 -6.69
C VAL A 67 6.08 0.73 -7.68
N ARG A 68 5.73 -0.47 -8.11
CA ARG A 68 4.65 -0.67 -9.07
C ARG A 68 3.51 -1.47 -8.46
N VAL A 69 2.31 -1.11 -8.87
CA VAL A 69 1.11 -1.81 -8.43
C VAL A 69 1.01 -3.14 -9.16
N LEU A 70 0.76 -4.19 -8.40
CA LEU A 70 0.55 -5.52 -8.96
C LEU A 70 -0.91 -5.74 -9.32
N PRO A 71 -1.20 -6.63 -10.28
CA PRO A 71 -2.59 -6.98 -10.56
C PRO A 71 -3.25 -7.59 -9.32
N VAL A 72 -4.51 -7.25 -9.10
CA VAL A 72 -5.27 -7.90 -8.05
C VAL A 72 -5.62 -9.29 -8.55
N GLU A 73 -5.01 -10.29 -7.95
CA GLU A 73 -5.23 -11.67 -8.36
C GLU A 73 -6.41 -12.28 -7.64
N GLU A 74 -6.95 -13.34 -8.23
CA GLU A 74 -8.09 -14.04 -7.68
C GLU A 74 -7.87 -14.49 -6.24
N ALA A 75 -6.66 -14.98 -5.93
CA ALA A 75 -6.32 -15.40 -4.57
C ALA A 75 -6.43 -14.24 -3.59
N THR A 76 -6.03 -13.03 -3.99
CA THR A 76 -6.15 -11.85 -3.15
C THR A 76 -7.62 -11.51 -2.91
N LEU A 77 -8.45 -11.63 -3.93
CA LEU A 77 -9.89 -11.39 -3.80
C LEU A 77 -10.54 -12.41 -2.88
N GLU A 78 -10.12 -13.66 -2.93
CA GLU A 78 -10.62 -14.70 -2.04
C GLU A 78 -10.30 -14.39 -0.59
N VAL A 79 -9.08 -13.93 -0.32
CA VAL A 79 -8.67 -13.56 1.03
C VAL A 79 -9.52 -12.39 1.53
N LEU A 80 -9.74 -11.39 0.69
CA LEU A 80 -10.57 -10.25 1.07
C LEU A 80 -12.01 -10.66 1.32
N GLY A 81 -12.55 -11.53 0.48
CA GLY A 81 -13.89 -12.05 0.66
C GLY A 81 -14.04 -12.82 1.96
N TYR A 82 -13.03 -13.62 2.29
CA TYR A 82 -13.02 -14.36 3.53
C TYR A 82 -13.05 -13.43 4.75
N LEU A 83 -12.30 -12.34 4.69
CA LEU A 83 -12.25 -11.38 5.79
C LEU A 83 -13.53 -10.58 5.95
N LEU A 84 -14.32 -10.47 4.89
CA LEU A 84 -15.56 -9.71 4.92
C LEU A 84 -16.77 -10.53 5.36
N GLU A 85 -16.61 -11.82 5.44
CA GLU A 85 -17.62 -12.70 5.98
C GLU A 85 -17.63 -12.64 7.51
#